data_53f9dd2acee69cf5a60d8a1d1f508ee5
#
_entry.id   53f9dd2acee69cf5a60d8a1d1f508ee5
#
_cell.length_a   1.000
_cell.length_b   1.000
_cell.length_c   1.000
_cell.angle_alpha   90.00
_cell.angle_beta   90.00
_cell.angle_gamma   90.00
#
_symmetry.space_group_name_H-M   'P 1'
#
loop_
_entity.id
_entity.type
_entity.pdbx_description
1 polymer ?
#
loop_
_entity_poly.entity_id
_entity_poly.type
_entity_poly.pdbx_seq_one_letter_code
_entity_poly.pdbx_strand_id
1 'polypeptide(L)'
;NELDILALTEITYLSFDNLVSTTPMRLLDLAPQVPREPNMLTSKNRLQLLDELAQHKRFKNCKLSHFINDIDPELQKQFAAMTYRLTLDTYLIVFRGTDDSIIGWKEDFHLTYMKEIPAQKHALRYLKNFFAQHPKQKVILAGHSKGGNLAIYAASQIEQSLQNQITAVYTFDAPGLHKKLTQTEGYQR
;
A
#
# COMPACT_ATOMS: atom_id res chain seq x y z
N ASN A 1 -15.76 3.11 4.58
CA ASN A 1 -16.31 2.12 3.64
C ASN A 1 -15.28 1.80 2.53
N GLU A 2 -15.62 0.90 1.63
CA GLU A 2 -14.74 0.43 0.54
C GLU A 2 -14.28 1.56 -0.39
N LEU A 3 -15.17 2.49 -0.73
CA LEU A 3 -14.85 3.64 -1.58
C LEU A 3 -13.84 4.58 -0.91
N ASP A 4 -13.90 4.74 0.41
CA ASP A 4 -12.91 5.52 1.13
C ASP A 4 -11.52 4.87 1.06
N ILE A 5 -11.47 3.54 1.22
CA ILE A 5 -10.24 2.78 1.13
C ILE A 5 -9.69 2.83 -0.30
N LEU A 6 -10.54 2.68 -1.32
CA LEU A 6 -10.13 2.81 -2.72
C LEU A 6 -9.57 4.20 -3.02
N ALA A 7 -10.23 5.27 -2.55
CA ALA A 7 -9.77 6.64 -2.77
C ALA A 7 -8.37 6.88 -2.16
N LEU A 8 -8.13 6.40 -0.93
CA LEU A 8 -6.80 6.47 -0.31
C LEU A 8 -5.77 5.58 -1.01
N THR A 9 -6.21 4.43 -1.55
CA THR A 9 -5.36 3.55 -2.35
C THR A 9 -4.91 4.25 -3.64
N GLU A 10 -5.81 4.93 -4.33
CA GLU A 10 -5.51 5.62 -5.59
C GLU A 10 -4.55 6.80 -5.41
N ILE A 11 -4.70 7.60 -4.37
CA ILE A 11 -3.76 8.71 -4.14
C ILE A 11 -2.35 8.22 -3.75
N THR A 12 -2.19 6.98 -3.28
CA THR A 12 -0.86 6.40 -2.98
C THR A 12 0.02 6.24 -4.22
N TYR A 13 -0.55 6.31 -5.43
CA TYR A 13 0.22 6.34 -6.69
C TYR A 13 0.93 7.66 -6.97
N LEU A 14 0.56 8.73 -6.27
CA LEU A 14 1.24 10.03 -6.41
C LEU A 14 2.62 10.02 -5.75
N SER A 15 3.47 10.95 -6.14
CA SER A 15 4.82 11.08 -5.61
C SER A 15 4.82 11.79 -4.27
N PHE A 16 5.05 11.05 -3.21
CA PHE A 16 5.25 11.58 -1.87
C PHE A 16 6.72 11.48 -1.42
N ASP A 17 7.63 11.24 -2.36
CA ASP A 17 9.05 11.15 -2.11
C ASP A 17 9.56 12.43 -1.44
N ASN A 18 10.33 12.28 -0.37
CA ASN A 18 10.84 13.38 0.47
C ASN A 18 9.79 14.24 1.20
N LEU A 19 8.49 13.98 1.01
CA LEU A 19 7.40 14.70 1.68
C LEU A 19 6.89 13.96 2.92
N VAL A 20 6.84 12.65 2.87
CA VAL A 20 6.28 11.80 3.93
C VAL A 20 7.37 10.92 4.52
N SER A 21 7.67 11.16 5.79
CA SER A 21 8.62 10.39 6.59
C SER A 21 7.90 9.49 7.61
N THR A 22 8.59 9.10 8.67
CA THR A 22 7.99 8.43 9.83
C THR A 22 7.12 9.37 10.68
N THR A 23 7.33 10.69 10.60
CA THR A 23 6.51 11.68 11.29
C THR A 23 5.17 11.84 10.57
N PRO A 24 4.02 11.59 11.25
CA PRO A 24 2.73 11.69 10.60
C PRO A 24 2.35 13.13 10.25
N MET A 25 1.95 13.36 9.00
CA MET A 25 1.46 14.65 8.49
C MET A 25 0.02 14.54 8.02
N ARG A 26 -0.78 15.61 8.20
CA ARG A 26 -2.18 15.61 7.75
C ARG A 26 -2.24 15.72 6.23
N LEU A 27 -3.25 15.07 5.64
CA LEU A 27 -3.50 15.13 4.20
C LEU A 27 -3.67 16.59 3.71
N LEU A 28 -4.38 17.41 4.48
CA LEU A 28 -4.56 18.85 4.17
C LEU A 28 -3.22 19.59 4.01
N ASP A 29 -2.24 19.28 4.86
CA ASP A 29 -0.94 19.95 4.87
C ASP A 29 0.00 19.40 3.79
N LEU A 30 -0.18 18.15 3.39
CA LEU A 30 0.64 17.46 2.39
C LEU A 30 0.19 17.75 0.95
N ALA A 31 -1.12 17.80 0.70
CA ALA A 31 -1.65 17.87 -0.65
C ALA A 31 -1.09 19.05 -1.49
N PRO A 32 -0.89 20.27 -0.93
CA PRO A 32 -0.29 21.38 -1.69
C PRO A 32 1.18 21.16 -2.08
N GLN A 33 1.87 20.23 -1.40
CA GLN A 33 3.31 19.97 -1.60
C GLN A 33 3.57 18.88 -2.63
N VAL A 34 2.54 18.08 -2.98
CA VAL A 34 2.67 16.98 -3.94
C VAL A 34 2.94 17.54 -5.34
N PRO A 35 3.96 17.04 -6.05
CA PRO A 35 4.27 17.46 -7.42
C PRO A 35 3.07 17.36 -8.34
N ARG A 36 2.85 18.40 -9.14
CA ARG A 36 1.70 18.51 -10.06
C ARG A 36 2.02 18.03 -11.48
N GLU A 37 3.28 17.72 -11.75
CA GLU A 37 3.67 17.17 -13.04
C GLU A 37 3.19 15.73 -13.16
N PRO A 38 2.48 15.38 -14.26
CA PRO A 38 2.01 14.03 -14.46
C PRO A 38 3.20 13.10 -14.75
N ASN A 39 3.41 12.14 -13.87
CA ASN A 39 4.44 11.10 -14.01
C ASN A 39 3.87 9.73 -14.40
N MET A 40 2.55 9.63 -14.52
CA MET A 40 1.80 8.43 -14.90
C MET A 40 0.55 8.82 -15.71
N LEU A 41 0.03 7.90 -16.51
CA LEU A 41 -1.14 8.14 -17.38
C LEU A 41 -2.38 8.67 -16.63
N THR A 42 -2.58 8.23 -15.39
CA THR A 42 -3.76 8.60 -14.56
C THR A 42 -3.45 9.68 -13.53
N SER A 43 -2.27 10.29 -13.54
CA SER A 43 -1.83 11.26 -12.52
C SER A 43 -2.78 12.46 -12.38
N LYS A 44 -3.34 12.97 -13.49
CA LYS A 44 -4.27 14.11 -13.45
C LYS A 44 -5.51 13.82 -12.60
N ASN A 45 -6.14 12.66 -12.78
CA ASN A 45 -7.33 12.29 -12.02
C ASN A 45 -7.01 12.04 -10.55
N ARG A 46 -5.85 11.45 -10.26
CA ARG A 46 -5.37 11.22 -8.89
C ARG A 46 -5.03 12.52 -8.17
N LEU A 47 -4.47 13.51 -8.87
CA LEU A 47 -4.21 14.84 -8.31
C LEU A 47 -5.52 15.58 -7.99
N GLN A 48 -6.51 15.49 -8.86
CA GLN A 48 -7.84 16.02 -8.57
C GLN A 48 -8.47 15.33 -7.35
N LEU A 49 -8.41 14.00 -7.29
CA LEU A 49 -8.89 13.23 -6.14
C LEU A 49 -8.17 13.62 -4.84
N LEU A 50 -6.85 13.82 -4.88
CA LEU A 50 -6.06 14.29 -3.74
C LEU A 50 -6.58 15.64 -3.24
N ASP A 51 -6.84 16.60 -4.14
CA ASP A 51 -7.33 17.94 -3.78
C ASP A 51 -8.72 17.84 -3.13
N GLU A 52 -9.61 17.04 -3.68
CA GLU A 52 -10.94 16.81 -3.12
C GLU A 52 -10.89 16.17 -1.73
N LEU A 53 -10.08 15.12 -1.57
CA LEU A 53 -9.90 14.47 -0.27
C LEU A 53 -9.28 15.40 0.77
N ALA A 54 -8.29 16.21 0.38
CA ALA A 54 -7.62 17.14 1.28
C ALA A 54 -8.54 18.24 1.81
N GLN A 55 -9.59 18.61 1.07
CA GLN A 55 -10.59 19.59 1.51
C GLN A 55 -11.79 18.93 2.22
N HIS A 56 -12.03 17.66 1.99
CA HIS A 56 -13.20 16.99 2.53
C HIS A 56 -13.06 16.74 4.04
N LYS A 57 -14.08 17.12 4.84
CA LYS A 57 -14.08 17.03 6.31
C LYS A 57 -13.71 15.64 6.87
N ARG A 58 -13.96 14.58 6.10
CA ARG A 58 -13.72 13.19 6.48
C ARG A 58 -12.25 12.79 6.36
N PHE A 59 -11.51 13.37 5.41
CA PHE A 59 -10.15 12.95 5.07
C PHE A 59 -9.06 13.97 5.39
N LYS A 60 -9.38 15.26 5.41
CA LYS A 60 -8.40 16.36 5.56
C LYS A 60 -7.46 16.20 6.77
N ASN A 61 -7.94 15.58 7.85
CA ASN A 61 -7.17 15.33 9.07
C ASN A 61 -6.57 13.91 9.14
N CYS A 62 -6.79 13.08 8.11
CA CYS A 62 -6.10 11.80 7.98
C CYS A 62 -4.59 12.02 7.98
N LYS A 63 -3.86 11.26 8.78
CA LYS A 63 -2.40 11.41 8.86
C LYS A 63 -1.71 10.33 8.04
N LEU A 64 -0.76 10.76 7.23
CA LEU A 64 0.07 9.93 6.36
C LEU A 64 1.47 9.82 6.95
N SER A 65 2.07 8.64 6.87
CA SER A 65 3.44 8.37 7.33
C SER A 65 4.05 7.16 6.61
N HIS A 66 5.35 6.96 6.80
CA HIS A 66 6.08 5.77 6.34
C HIS A 66 5.95 5.51 4.83
N PHE A 67 5.91 6.57 4.02
CA PHE A 67 5.95 6.38 2.57
C PHE A 67 7.29 5.77 2.16
N ILE A 68 7.22 4.72 1.36
CA ILE A 68 8.38 4.08 0.72
C ILE A 68 8.07 3.98 -0.77
N ASN A 69 9.08 4.33 -1.58
CA ASN A 69 9.10 4.11 -3.02
C ASN A 69 10.48 3.56 -3.37
N ASP A 70 10.57 2.25 -3.51
CA ASP A 70 11.83 1.51 -3.64
C ASP A 70 11.84 0.74 -4.95
N ILE A 71 12.62 1.24 -5.89
CA ILE A 71 12.81 0.65 -7.23
C ILE A 71 14.25 0.13 -7.30
N ASP A 72 14.39 -1.17 -7.51
CA ASP A 72 15.67 -1.86 -7.62
C ASP A 72 15.75 -2.58 -8.98
N PRO A 73 16.51 -2.03 -9.95
CA PRO A 73 16.64 -2.63 -11.27
C PRO A 73 17.36 -3.98 -11.27
N GLU A 74 18.31 -4.21 -10.34
CA GLU A 74 19.07 -5.45 -10.27
C GLU A 74 18.19 -6.60 -9.78
N LEU A 75 17.36 -6.34 -8.78
CA LEU A 75 16.38 -7.28 -8.24
C LEU A 75 15.08 -7.32 -9.05
N GLN A 76 14.96 -6.47 -10.08
CA GLN A 76 13.72 -6.27 -10.85
C GLN A 76 12.51 -6.05 -9.93
N LYS A 77 12.69 -5.21 -8.91
CA LYS A 77 11.73 -4.93 -7.86
C LYS A 77 11.19 -3.50 -7.99
N GLN A 78 9.88 -3.38 -7.92
CA GLN A 78 9.20 -2.10 -7.73
C GLN A 78 8.23 -2.22 -6.57
N PHE A 79 8.57 -1.57 -5.46
CA PHE A 79 7.78 -1.60 -4.23
C PHE A 79 7.47 -0.19 -3.76
N ALA A 80 6.21 0.10 -3.47
CA ALA A 80 5.84 1.33 -2.77
C ALA A 80 4.70 1.06 -1.79
N ALA A 81 4.73 1.77 -0.67
CA ALA A 81 3.73 1.64 0.38
C ALA A 81 3.53 2.95 1.14
N MET A 82 2.36 3.12 1.74
CA MET A 82 1.99 4.25 2.57
C MET A 82 1.16 3.78 3.77
N THR A 83 1.36 4.39 4.91
CA THR A 83 0.53 4.20 6.10
C THR A 83 -0.35 5.42 6.35
N TYR A 84 -1.65 5.18 6.49
CA TYR A 84 -2.67 6.17 6.87
C TYR A 84 -3.18 5.87 8.28
N ARG A 85 -3.24 6.87 9.15
CA ARG A 85 -3.90 6.74 10.44
C ARG A 85 -5.35 7.18 10.31
N LEU A 86 -6.29 6.21 10.34
CA LEU A 86 -7.72 6.46 10.18
C LEU A 86 -8.38 6.91 11.48
N THR A 87 -8.01 6.26 12.59
CA THR A 87 -8.48 6.59 13.96
C THR A 87 -7.30 6.57 14.94
N LEU A 88 -7.58 6.64 16.24
CA LEU A 88 -6.54 6.56 17.27
C LEU A 88 -5.86 5.19 17.32
N ASP A 89 -6.58 4.13 16.98
CA ASP A 89 -6.17 2.73 17.11
C ASP A 89 -6.16 1.95 15.79
N THR A 90 -6.61 2.55 14.68
CA THR A 90 -6.77 1.88 13.41
C THR A 90 -5.96 2.57 12.31
N TYR A 91 -5.17 1.77 11.62
CA TYR A 91 -4.34 2.20 10.51
C TYR A 91 -4.73 1.47 9.22
N LEU A 92 -4.57 2.16 8.11
CA LEU A 92 -4.63 1.57 6.77
C LEU A 92 -3.20 1.57 6.20
N ILE A 93 -2.73 0.40 5.81
CA ILE A 93 -1.49 0.25 5.05
C ILE A 93 -1.87 -0.06 3.61
N VAL A 94 -1.44 0.81 2.70
CA VAL A 94 -1.66 0.66 1.27
C VAL A 94 -0.36 0.22 0.61
N PHE A 95 -0.40 -0.87 -0.14
CA PHE A 95 0.64 -1.26 -1.07
C PHE A 95 0.26 -0.80 -2.47
N ARG A 96 1.15 -0.05 -3.10
CA ARG A 96 0.95 0.44 -4.47
C ARG A 96 1.12 -0.70 -5.47
N GLY A 97 0.29 -0.71 -6.49
CA GLY A 97 0.44 -1.59 -7.65
C GLY A 97 1.58 -1.14 -8.57
N THR A 98 1.59 -1.71 -9.75
CA THR A 98 2.59 -1.40 -10.78
C THR A 98 2.44 0.04 -11.24
N ASP A 99 3.58 0.71 -11.39
CA ASP A 99 3.66 1.98 -12.09
C ASP A 99 3.90 1.75 -13.60
N ASP A 100 4.01 2.83 -14.38
CA ASP A 100 4.25 2.75 -15.83
C ASP A 100 5.71 2.39 -16.18
N SER A 101 6.53 1.90 -15.22
CA SER A 101 7.91 1.53 -15.43
C SER A 101 8.06 0.12 -16.04
N ILE A 102 9.11 -0.07 -16.85
CA ILE A 102 9.48 -1.38 -17.41
C ILE A 102 9.79 -2.39 -16.28
N ILE A 103 10.35 -1.92 -15.17
CA ILE A 103 10.69 -2.76 -14.01
C ILE A 103 9.42 -3.29 -13.36
N GLY A 104 8.43 -2.43 -13.15
CA GLY A 104 7.12 -2.82 -12.63
C GLY A 104 6.44 -3.87 -13.51
N TRP A 105 6.45 -3.69 -14.82
CA TRP A 105 5.85 -4.64 -15.76
C TRP A 105 6.58 -5.99 -15.79
N LYS A 106 7.91 -6.00 -15.66
CA LYS A 106 8.68 -7.25 -15.54
C LYS A 106 8.35 -8.00 -14.24
N GLU A 107 8.23 -7.29 -13.14
CA GLU A 107 7.84 -7.90 -11.85
C GLU A 107 6.42 -8.47 -11.90
N ASP A 108 5.48 -7.81 -12.59
CA ASP A 108 4.14 -8.35 -12.82
C ASP A 108 4.17 -9.66 -13.63
N PHE A 109 5.03 -9.72 -14.64
CA PHE A 109 5.22 -10.97 -15.38
C PHE A 109 5.76 -12.10 -14.49
N HIS A 110 6.63 -11.79 -13.52
CA HIS A 110 7.13 -12.76 -12.55
C HIS A 110 6.01 -13.33 -11.65
N LEU A 111 4.96 -12.56 -11.35
CA LEU A 111 3.80 -13.07 -10.60
C LEU A 111 3.11 -14.25 -11.27
N THR A 112 3.23 -14.40 -12.58
CA THR A 112 2.56 -15.49 -13.32
C THR A 112 3.19 -16.86 -13.10
N TYR A 113 4.49 -16.94 -12.75
CA TYR A 113 5.21 -18.21 -12.63
C TYR A 113 6.09 -18.35 -11.37
N MET A 114 6.49 -17.24 -10.72
CA MET A 114 7.27 -17.32 -9.48
C MET A 114 6.36 -17.60 -8.29
N LYS A 115 6.86 -18.43 -7.35
CA LYS A 115 6.16 -18.65 -6.09
C LYS A 115 6.05 -17.36 -5.28
N GLU A 116 7.12 -16.58 -5.26
CA GLU A 116 7.22 -15.32 -4.50
C GLU A 116 8.09 -14.33 -5.29
N ILE A 117 7.66 -13.06 -5.31
CA ILE A 117 8.43 -11.96 -5.90
C ILE A 117 9.09 -11.08 -4.82
N PRO A 118 10.14 -10.31 -5.15
CA PRO A 118 10.82 -9.44 -4.20
C PRO A 118 9.87 -8.45 -3.49
N ALA A 119 8.94 -7.82 -4.21
CA ALA A 119 7.99 -6.88 -3.62
C ALA A 119 7.08 -7.52 -2.56
N GLN A 120 6.69 -8.79 -2.69
CA GLN A 120 5.92 -9.50 -1.68
C GLN A 120 6.68 -9.62 -0.35
N LYS A 121 7.97 -9.96 -0.41
CA LYS A 121 8.83 -10.02 0.80
C LYS A 121 9.00 -8.64 1.43
N HIS A 122 9.07 -7.58 0.62
CA HIS A 122 9.12 -6.20 1.11
C HIS A 122 7.81 -5.78 1.79
N ALA A 123 6.65 -6.17 1.24
CA ALA A 123 5.35 -5.91 1.85
C ALA A 123 5.23 -6.57 3.24
N LEU A 124 5.64 -7.84 3.36
CA LEU A 124 5.68 -8.53 4.65
C LEU A 124 6.62 -7.84 5.63
N ARG A 125 7.83 -7.45 5.20
CA ARG A 125 8.79 -6.73 6.03
C ARG A 125 8.26 -5.36 6.49
N TYR A 126 7.61 -4.62 5.59
CA TYR A 126 6.97 -3.35 5.92
C TYR A 126 5.92 -3.52 7.02
N LEU A 127 5.05 -4.52 6.88
CA LEU A 127 4.01 -4.83 7.86
C LEU A 127 4.59 -5.24 9.22
N LYS A 128 5.64 -6.09 9.23
CA LYS A 128 6.34 -6.47 10.47
C LYS A 128 6.97 -5.27 11.17
N ASN A 129 7.63 -4.40 10.42
CA ASN A 129 8.23 -3.17 10.97
C ASN A 129 7.15 -2.24 11.55
N PHE A 130 6.00 -2.13 10.90
CA PHE A 130 4.87 -1.38 11.44
C PHE A 130 4.42 -1.93 12.80
N PHE A 131 4.17 -3.23 12.90
CA PHE A 131 3.74 -3.85 14.16
C PHE A 131 4.81 -3.80 15.26
N ALA A 132 6.10 -3.83 14.92
CA ALA A 132 7.18 -3.66 15.89
C ALA A 132 7.13 -2.26 16.55
N GLN A 133 6.72 -1.23 15.81
CA GLN A 133 6.55 0.14 16.32
C GLN A 133 5.16 0.38 16.92
N HIS A 134 4.15 -0.40 16.52
CA HIS A 134 2.75 -0.23 16.87
C HIS A 134 2.10 -1.56 17.30
N PRO A 135 2.53 -2.18 18.42
CA PRO A 135 2.22 -3.58 18.75
C PRO A 135 0.77 -3.89 19.08
N LYS A 136 -0.07 -2.87 19.30
CA LYS A 136 -1.49 -3.07 19.72
C LYS A 136 -2.49 -2.42 18.76
N GLN A 137 -2.04 -1.99 17.59
CA GLN A 137 -2.88 -1.28 16.65
C GLN A 137 -3.62 -2.23 15.72
N LYS A 138 -4.84 -1.86 15.34
CA LYS A 138 -5.61 -2.53 14.30
C LYS A 138 -5.14 -2.06 12.93
N VAL A 139 -5.05 -2.99 12.00
CA VAL A 139 -4.57 -2.69 10.65
C VAL A 139 -5.58 -3.17 9.61
N ILE A 140 -5.87 -2.30 8.66
CA ILE A 140 -6.51 -2.63 7.39
C ILE A 140 -5.39 -2.63 6.35
N LEU A 141 -5.34 -3.65 5.51
CA LEU A 141 -4.45 -3.68 4.36
C LEU A 141 -5.24 -3.40 3.09
N ALA A 142 -4.66 -2.68 2.17
CA ALA A 142 -5.27 -2.45 0.86
C ALA A 142 -4.24 -2.35 -0.26
N GLY A 143 -4.71 -2.57 -1.48
CA GLY A 143 -3.93 -2.34 -2.68
C GLY A 143 -4.75 -2.58 -3.95
N HIS A 144 -4.34 -1.90 -5.02
CA HIS A 144 -4.91 -2.06 -6.34
C HIS A 144 -3.91 -2.83 -7.22
N SER A 145 -4.41 -3.71 -8.09
CA SER A 145 -3.59 -4.52 -9.01
C SER A 145 -2.53 -5.34 -8.23
N LYS A 146 -1.25 -5.28 -8.60
CA LYS A 146 -0.14 -5.92 -7.86
C LYS A 146 -0.17 -5.57 -6.36
N GLY A 147 -0.52 -4.32 -6.00
CA GLY A 147 -0.61 -3.90 -4.59
C GLY A 147 -1.61 -4.71 -3.77
N GLY A 148 -2.73 -5.12 -4.35
CA GLY A 148 -3.67 -6.02 -3.70
C GLY A 148 -3.12 -7.43 -3.49
N ASN A 149 -2.35 -7.94 -4.46
CA ASN A 149 -1.61 -9.20 -4.30
C ASN A 149 -0.59 -9.10 -3.14
N LEU A 150 0.13 -7.97 -3.04
CA LEU A 150 1.06 -7.71 -1.93
C LEU A 150 0.35 -7.68 -0.57
N ALA A 151 -0.85 -7.09 -0.51
CA ALA A 151 -1.66 -7.02 0.71
C ALA A 151 -2.09 -8.42 1.18
N ILE A 152 -2.63 -9.26 0.29
CA ILE A 152 -2.99 -10.65 0.61
C ILE A 152 -1.75 -11.44 1.04
N TYR A 153 -0.63 -11.30 0.31
CA TYR A 153 0.60 -12.00 0.65
C TYR A 153 1.07 -11.62 2.05
N ALA A 154 1.20 -10.34 2.35
CA ALA A 154 1.67 -9.88 3.66
C ALA A 154 0.75 -10.36 4.79
N ALA A 155 -0.59 -10.29 4.61
CA ALA A 155 -1.57 -10.78 5.57
C ALA A 155 -1.45 -12.28 5.81
N SER A 156 -1.23 -13.07 4.74
CA SER A 156 -1.18 -14.55 4.83
C SER A 156 0.14 -15.09 5.36
N GLN A 157 1.23 -14.33 5.26
CA GLN A 157 2.57 -14.79 5.65
C GLN A 157 3.07 -14.22 6.98
N ILE A 158 2.33 -13.30 7.60
CA ILE A 158 2.69 -12.78 8.92
C ILE A 158 2.33 -13.77 10.03
N GLU A 159 3.02 -13.66 11.17
CA GLU A 159 2.79 -14.50 12.35
C GLU A 159 1.33 -14.36 12.84
N GLN A 160 0.73 -15.47 13.28
CA GLN A 160 -0.67 -15.52 13.69
C GLN A 160 -1.04 -14.47 14.75
N SER A 161 -0.17 -14.21 15.71
CA SER A 161 -0.40 -13.21 16.75
C SER A 161 -0.57 -11.78 16.20
N LEU A 162 0.14 -11.47 15.11
CA LEU A 162 0.04 -10.19 14.40
C LEU A 162 -1.10 -10.21 13.38
N GLN A 163 -1.35 -11.36 12.75
CA GLN A 163 -2.46 -11.53 11.81
C GLN A 163 -3.81 -11.23 12.48
N ASN A 164 -3.98 -11.58 13.75
CA ASN A 164 -5.19 -11.27 14.53
C ASN A 164 -5.46 -9.77 14.70
N GLN A 165 -4.48 -8.90 14.42
CA GLN A 165 -4.64 -7.45 14.45
C GLN A 165 -5.02 -6.87 13.08
N ILE A 166 -4.99 -7.70 12.02
CA ILE A 166 -5.46 -7.31 10.69
C ILE A 166 -6.98 -7.49 10.66
N THR A 167 -7.71 -6.40 10.53
CA THR A 167 -9.18 -6.41 10.62
C THR A 167 -9.86 -6.57 9.26
N ALA A 168 -9.17 -6.23 8.17
CA ALA A 168 -9.65 -6.43 6.81
C ALA A 168 -8.49 -6.33 5.79
N VAL A 169 -8.68 -6.96 4.64
CA VAL A 169 -7.80 -6.84 3.46
C VAL A 169 -8.68 -6.48 2.26
N TYR A 170 -8.44 -5.31 1.67
CA TYR A 170 -9.13 -4.85 0.47
C TYR A 170 -8.23 -5.00 -0.74
N THR A 171 -8.71 -5.75 -1.74
CA THR A 171 -8.00 -5.98 -2.98
C THR A 171 -8.84 -5.46 -4.14
N PHE A 172 -8.32 -4.46 -4.83
CA PHE A 172 -8.99 -3.86 -5.97
C PHE A 172 -8.33 -4.39 -7.25
N ASP A 173 -9.08 -5.18 -8.02
CA ASP A 173 -8.63 -5.76 -9.30
C ASP A 173 -7.23 -6.42 -9.23
N ALA A 174 -7.03 -7.25 -8.19
CA ALA A 174 -5.73 -7.83 -7.88
C ALA A 174 -5.57 -9.25 -8.47
N PRO A 175 -4.38 -9.59 -9.00
CA PRO A 175 -4.07 -10.98 -9.32
C PRO A 175 -3.99 -11.83 -8.05
N GLY A 176 -4.41 -13.09 -8.15
CA GLY A 176 -4.32 -14.05 -7.05
C GLY A 176 -2.89 -14.42 -6.66
N LEU A 177 -2.74 -15.10 -5.52
CA LEU A 177 -1.46 -15.67 -5.11
C LEU A 177 -1.15 -16.98 -5.84
N HIS A 178 0.13 -17.33 -5.91
CA HIS A 178 0.56 -18.64 -6.40
C HIS A 178 -0.10 -19.76 -5.59
N LYS A 179 -0.57 -20.82 -6.26
CA LYS A 179 -1.34 -21.94 -5.64
C LYS A 179 -0.71 -22.52 -4.37
N LYS A 180 0.63 -22.61 -4.30
CA LYS A 180 1.30 -23.11 -3.09
C LYS A 180 1.13 -22.20 -1.87
N LEU A 181 0.95 -20.90 -2.08
CA LEU A 181 0.72 -19.92 -1.00
C LEU A 181 -0.71 -19.97 -0.49
N THR A 182 -1.69 -20.24 -1.37
CA THR A 182 -3.10 -20.38 -0.95
C THR A 182 -3.37 -21.63 -0.11
N GLN A 183 -2.43 -22.56 -0.04
CA GLN A 183 -2.50 -23.76 0.79
C GLN A 183 -1.86 -23.59 2.17
N THR A 184 -1.28 -22.43 2.47
CA THR A 184 -0.68 -22.16 3.79
C THR A 184 -1.76 -21.89 4.85
N GLU A 185 -1.50 -22.26 6.09
CA GLU A 185 -2.44 -21.99 7.21
C GLU A 185 -2.77 -20.49 7.33
N GLY A 186 -1.77 -19.63 7.15
CA GLY A 186 -1.97 -18.18 7.24
C GLY A 186 -2.90 -17.63 6.17
N TYR A 187 -2.98 -18.25 4.99
CA TYR A 187 -3.94 -17.86 3.96
C TYR A 187 -5.35 -18.40 4.25
N GLN A 188 -5.46 -19.57 4.87
CA GLN A 188 -6.73 -20.23 5.17
C GLN A 188 -7.44 -19.65 6.41
N ARG A 189 -6.74 -18.93 7.26
CA ARG A 189 -7.28 -18.16 8.39
C ARG A 189 -7.97 -16.88 7.96
#